data_39f40375f9efe70bac68956dc0b910aa
#
_entry.id   39f40375f9efe70bac68956dc0b910aa
#
_cell.length_a   1.000
_cell.length_b   1.000
_cell.length_c   1.000
_cell.angle_alpha   90.00
_cell.angle_beta   90.00
_cell.angle_gamma   90.00
#
_symmetry.space_group_name_H-M   'P 1'
#
loop_
_entity.id
_entity.type
_entity.pdbx_description
1 polymer ?
#
loop_
_entity_poly.entity_id
_entity_poly.type
_entity_poly.pdbx_seq_one_letter_code
_entity_poly.pdbx_strand_id
1 'polypeptide(L)'
;MWLLPDAGSMVHIFLSATLCATSVGITARVFRDLGRLQTREAKIILGAAVIDDVLGLIILAVVVGIASTGQIDALEISRISLLSILFLGSVLLFGGRIVGWLIPFFAMLEKHHVKLLFPLALAFLLAWAASAIELAPIVGAFAAGLILSEEHFKKVSGHATMESLIAPLERIFAPVFFVLMGMQVNLLSFLDPTTLWLALAFSFAAIVGKLVCGLPAGRSSDRWSIGLGMIPRGEVGLIFASIGKGLGVVSGSVFSALVVMVIVTTLITPISLKWSLFRRP
;
A
#
# COMPACT_ATOMS: atom_id res chain seq x y z
N MET A 1 -11.36 -15.15 -12.75
CA MET A 1 -11.69 -16.17 -13.74
C MET A 1 -13.05 -15.93 -14.40
N TRP A 2 -14.17 -15.88 -13.68
CA TRP A 2 -15.51 -15.68 -14.27
C TRP A 2 -15.72 -14.35 -15.01
N LEU A 3 -15.04 -13.28 -14.59
CA LEU A 3 -15.19 -11.94 -15.18
C LEU A 3 -14.35 -11.73 -16.45
N LEU A 4 -13.27 -12.47 -16.59
CA LEU A 4 -12.33 -12.40 -17.70
C LEU A 4 -11.91 -13.84 -18.12
N PRO A 5 -12.83 -14.64 -18.69
CA PRO A 5 -12.56 -16.06 -18.99
C PRO A 5 -11.40 -16.25 -19.98
N ASP A 6 -11.25 -15.32 -20.92
CA ASP A 6 -10.20 -15.37 -21.96
C ASP A 6 -8.86 -14.77 -21.53
N ALA A 7 -8.78 -14.22 -20.31
CA ALA A 7 -7.55 -13.64 -19.81
C ALA A 7 -6.59 -14.74 -19.30
N GLY A 8 -5.32 -14.58 -19.59
CA GLY A 8 -4.29 -15.48 -19.08
C GLY A 8 -4.19 -15.49 -17.56
N SER A 9 -3.68 -16.57 -16.98
CA SER A 9 -3.53 -16.74 -15.52
C SER A 9 -2.83 -15.57 -14.84
N MET A 10 -1.88 -14.92 -15.51
CA MET A 10 -1.13 -13.77 -15.00
C MET A 10 -2.03 -12.55 -14.73
N VAL A 11 -3.00 -12.30 -15.63
CA VAL A 11 -3.97 -11.21 -15.43
C VAL A 11 -4.77 -11.44 -14.14
N HIS A 12 -5.23 -12.68 -13.93
CA HIS A 12 -5.98 -13.04 -12.73
C HIS A 12 -5.17 -12.87 -11.44
N ILE A 13 -3.90 -13.27 -11.46
CA ILE A 13 -2.98 -13.12 -10.32
C ILE A 13 -2.77 -11.63 -10.01
N PHE A 14 -2.47 -10.80 -11.02
CA PHE A 14 -2.32 -9.35 -10.84
C PHE A 14 -3.59 -8.68 -10.32
N LEU A 15 -4.75 -9.03 -10.86
CA LEU A 15 -6.04 -8.52 -10.39
C LEU A 15 -6.29 -8.91 -8.93
N SER A 16 -6.03 -10.16 -8.58
CA SER A 16 -6.19 -10.65 -7.20
C SER A 16 -5.26 -9.90 -6.25
N ALA A 17 -4.00 -9.70 -6.60
CA ALA A 17 -3.04 -8.95 -5.82
C ALA A 17 -3.48 -7.47 -5.65
N THR A 18 -3.93 -6.82 -6.74
CA THR A 18 -4.47 -5.45 -6.69
C THR A 18 -5.70 -5.35 -5.78
N LEU A 19 -6.58 -6.34 -5.82
CA LEU A 19 -7.78 -6.40 -4.98
C LEU A 19 -7.46 -6.74 -3.51
N CYS A 20 -6.32 -7.31 -3.19
CA CYS A 20 -5.91 -7.57 -1.79
C CYS A 20 -5.41 -6.31 -1.09
N ALA A 21 -4.66 -5.43 -1.76
CA ALA A 21 -4.05 -4.25 -1.17
C ALA A 21 -5.06 -3.33 -0.48
N THR A 22 -4.73 -2.76 0.68
CA THR A 22 -5.58 -1.82 1.45
C THR A 22 -4.86 -0.48 1.60
N SER A 23 -5.58 0.64 1.40
CA SER A 23 -5.05 1.97 1.75
C SER A 23 -5.61 2.41 3.09
N VAL A 24 -4.77 2.43 4.10
CA VAL A 24 -5.18 2.77 5.47
C VAL A 24 -5.22 4.27 5.74
N GLY A 25 -4.53 5.08 4.94
CA GLY A 25 -4.40 6.53 5.17
C GLY A 25 -5.74 7.25 5.24
N ILE A 26 -6.70 6.87 4.37
CA ILE A 26 -8.05 7.43 4.35
C ILE A 26 -8.81 7.08 5.63
N THR A 27 -8.76 5.82 6.02
CA THR A 27 -9.42 5.32 7.24
C THR A 27 -8.83 5.96 8.50
N ALA A 28 -7.50 6.05 8.58
CA ALA A 28 -6.79 6.72 9.69
C ALA A 28 -7.21 8.18 9.82
N ARG A 29 -7.35 8.89 8.68
CA ARG A 29 -7.82 10.27 8.66
C ARG A 29 -9.25 10.41 9.18
N VAL A 30 -10.18 9.53 8.75
CA VAL A 30 -11.56 9.54 9.25
C VAL A 30 -11.61 9.33 10.77
N PHE A 31 -10.86 8.36 11.30
CA PHE A 31 -10.78 8.15 12.75
C PHE A 31 -10.16 9.34 13.49
N ARG A 32 -9.15 9.98 12.90
CA ARG A 32 -8.50 11.19 13.46
C ARG A 32 -9.47 12.36 13.51
N ASP A 33 -10.17 12.64 12.40
CA ASP A 33 -11.13 13.74 12.29
C ASP A 33 -12.32 13.59 13.26
N LEU A 34 -12.67 12.34 13.61
CA LEU A 34 -13.71 12.02 14.59
C LEU A 34 -13.18 11.93 16.04
N GLY A 35 -11.88 12.14 16.28
CA GLY A 35 -11.27 11.98 17.61
C GLY A 35 -11.27 10.55 18.13
N ARG A 36 -11.47 9.54 17.26
CA ARG A 36 -11.61 8.11 17.62
C ARG A 36 -10.38 7.25 17.28
N LEU A 37 -9.23 7.85 17.03
CA LEU A 37 -8.01 7.12 16.62
C LEU A 37 -7.52 6.13 17.70
N GLN A 38 -7.85 6.36 18.98
CA GLN A 38 -7.47 5.51 20.09
C GLN A 38 -8.44 4.36 20.37
N THR A 39 -9.54 4.26 19.63
CA THR A 39 -10.51 3.17 19.78
C THR A 39 -9.90 1.83 19.40
N ARG A 40 -10.52 0.75 19.90
CA ARG A 40 -10.08 -0.62 19.61
C ARG A 40 -10.20 -0.94 18.13
N GLU A 41 -11.26 -0.49 17.47
CA GLU A 41 -11.49 -0.67 16.02
C GLU A 41 -10.38 -0.01 15.21
N ALA A 42 -10.04 1.24 15.52
CA ALA A 42 -8.95 1.95 14.84
C ALA A 42 -7.62 1.20 14.99
N LYS A 43 -7.28 0.75 16.21
CA LYS A 43 -6.05 -0.01 16.45
C LYS A 43 -6.01 -1.35 15.69
N ILE A 44 -7.13 -2.06 15.62
CA ILE A 44 -7.23 -3.31 14.85
C ILE A 44 -7.03 -3.03 13.37
N ILE A 45 -7.72 -2.02 12.81
CA ILE A 45 -7.61 -1.67 11.39
C ILE A 45 -6.18 -1.25 11.04
N LEU A 46 -5.60 -0.34 11.83
CA LEU A 46 -4.24 0.15 11.58
C LEU A 46 -3.21 -0.97 11.68
N GLY A 47 -3.31 -1.83 12.70
CA GLY A 47 -2.41 -2.98 12.85
C GLY A 47 -2.57 -4.01 11.71
N ALA A 48 -3.80 -4.33 11.33
CA ALA A 48 -4.08 -5.23 10.22
C ALA A 48 -3.55 -4.68 8.88
N ALA A 49 -3.71 -3.38 8.66
CA ALA A 49 -3.23 -2.73 7.44
C ALA A 49 -1.70 -2.74 7.31
N VAL A 50 -0.96 -2.54 8.41
CA VAL A 50 0.51 -2.67 8.38
C VAL A 50 0.94 -4.09 7.98
N ILE A 51 0.23 -5.11 8.48
CA ILE A 51 0.50 -6.51 8.10
C ILE A 51 0.11 -6.74 6.62
N ASP A 52 -1.04 -6.22 6.20
CA ASP A 52 -1.53 -6.29 4.81
C ASP A 52 -0.53 -5.65 3.83
N ASP A 53 0.07 -4.51 4.19
CA ASP A 53 1.10 -3.83 3.40
C ASP A 53 2.35 -4.71 3.21
N VAL A 54 2.85 -5.32 4.29
CA VAL A 54 4.01 -6.23 4.21
C VAL A 54 3.70 -7.45 3.35
N LEU A 55 2.54 -8.09 3.57
CA LEU A 55 2.10 -9.24 2.77
C LEU A 55 1.86 -8.85 1.31
N GLY A 56 1.25 -7.68 1.09
CA GLY A 56 1.02 -7.13 -0.24
C GLY A 56 2.32 -6.95 -1.03
N LEU A 57 3.37 -6.43 -0.40
CA LEU A 57 4.67 -6.27 -1.04
C LEU A 57 5.34 -7.60 -1.38
N ILE A 58 5.20 -8.62 -0.53
CA ILE A 58 5.68 -9.97 -0.84
C ILE A 58 4.93 -10.53 -2.05
N ILE A 59 3.60 -10.41 -2.06
CA ILE A 59 2.76 -10.83 -3.20
C ILE A 59 3.17 -10.07 -4.47
N LEU A 60 3.39 -8.75 -4.38
CA LEU A 60 3.83 -7.95 -5.51
C LEU A 60 5.17 -8.43 -6.07
N ALA A 61 6.15 -8.68 -5.20
CA ALA A 61 7.46 -9.17 -5.62
C ALA A 61 7.35 -10.50 -6.38
N VAL A 62 6.56 -11.44 -5.85
CA VAL A 62 6.30 -12.74 -6.50
C VAL A 62 5.62 -12.57 -7.84
N VAL A 63 4.57 -11.74 -7.90
CA VAL A 63 3.78 -11.55 -9.13
C VAL A 63 4.59 -10.84 -10.21
N VAL A 64 5.41 -9.86 -9.83
CA VAL A 64 6.34 -9.17 -10.76
C VAL A 64 7.41 -10.14 -11.27
N GLY A 65 7.98 -10.96 -10.39
CA GLY A 65 8.98 -11.97 -10.78
C GLY A 65 8.42 -12.96 -11.80
N ILE A 66 7.23 -13.51 -11.54
CA ILE A 66 6.56 -14.42 -12.48
C ILE A 66 6.27 -13.70 -13.82
N ALA A 67 5.82 -12.45 -13.78
CA ALA A 67 5.52 -11.69 -15.01
C ALA A 67 6.78 -11.38 -15.84
N SER A 68 7.91 -11.20 -15.17
CA SER A 68 9.20 -10.90 -15.84
C SER A 68 9.81 -12.14 -16.51
N THR A 69 9.64 -13.32 -15.91
CA THR A 69 10.16 -14.59 -16.45
C THR A 69 9.23 -15.24 -17.47
N GLY A 70 7.94 -14.89 -17.46
CA GLY A 70 6.91 -15.45 -18.33
C GLY A 70 6.53 -16.92 -18.03
N GLN A 71 7.13 -17.52 -17.00
CA GLN A 71 6.90 -18.91 -16.60
C GLN A 71 6.54 -18.97 -15.11
N ILE A 72 5.56 -19.82 -14.79
CA ILE A 72 5.22 -20.15 -13.41
C ILE A 72 6.14 -21.29 -12.97
N ASP A 73 7.38 -20.95 -12.64
CA ASP A 73 8.32 -21.92 -12.07
C ASP A 73 8.25 -21.87 -10.53
N ALA A 74 7.92 -23.00 -9.95
CA ALA A 74 7.83 -23.13 -8.48
C ALA A 74 9.17 -22.80 -7.77
N LEU A 75 10.29 -23.07 -8.42
CA LEU A 75 11.62 -22.76 -7.87
C LEU A 75 11.85 -21.26 -7.85
N GLU A 76 11.51 -20.55 -8.94
CA GLU A 76 11.65 -19.09 -9.05
C GLU A 76 10.72 -18.37 -8.06
N ILE A 77 9.46 -18.81 -7.96
CA ILE A 77 8.51 -18.29 -6.98
C ILE A 77 9.05 -18.47 -5.55
N SER A 78 9.57 -19.64 -5.22
CA SER A 78 10.12 -19.91 -3.90
C SER A 78 11.37 -19.06 -3.61
N ARG A 79 12.23 -18.84 -4.61
CA ARG A 79 13.41 -17.97 -4.53
C ARG A 79 13.01 -16.53 -4.25
N ILE A 80 12.10 -15.96 -5.05
CA ILE A 80 11.65 -14.57 -4.88
C ILE A 80 10.93 -14.38 -3.54
N SER A 81 10.07 -15.31 -3.16
CA SER A 81 9.39 -15.30 -1.86
C SER A 81 10.39 -15.32 -0.71
N LEU A 82 11.38 -16.23 -0.78
CA LEU A 82 12.43 -16.34 0.23
C LEU A 82 13.28 -15.07 0.32
N LEU A 83 13.71 -14.52 -0.83
CA LEU A 83 14.47 -13.28 -0.88
C LEU A 83 13.65 -12.11 -0.30
N SER A 84 12.36 -12.01 -0.60
CA SER A 84 11.47 -10.98 -0.06
C SER A 84 11.36 -11.09 1.47
N ILE A 85 11.13 -12.30 1.98
CA ILE A 85 11.02 -12.56 3.42
C ILE A 85 12.35 -12.28 4.13
N LEU A 86 13.46 -12.74 3.57
CA LEU A 86 14.79 -12.50 4.13
C LEU A 86 15.16 -11.01 4.10
N PHE A 87 14.88 -10.31 3.01
CA PHE A 87 15.14 -8.88 2.90
C PHE A 87 14.30 -8.09 3.91
N LEU A 88 12.97 -8.21 3.87
CA LEU A 88 12.09 -7.54 4.80
C LEU A 88 12.36 -7.95 6.25
N GLY A 89 12.53 -9.24 6.51
CA GLY A 89 12.86 -9.76 7.83
C GLY A 89 14.17 -9.20 8.37
N SER A 90 15.23 -9.16 7.56
CA SER A 90 16.53 -8.60 7.98
C SER A 90 16.45 -7.10 8.25
N VAL A 91 15.76 -6.34 7.38
CA VAL A 91 15.56 -4.90 7.58
C VAL A 91 14.74 -4.64 8.85
N LEU A 92 13.66 -5.36 9.08
CA LEU A 92 12.81 -5.17 10.27
C LEU A 92 13.50 -5.59 11.57
N LEU A 93 14.28 -6.68 11.56
CA LEU A 93 14.96 -7.19 12.77
C LEU A 93 16.20 -6.37 13.13
N PHE A 94 16.99 -5.97 12.15
CA PHE A 94 18.29 -5.33 12.38
C PHE A 94 18.29 -3.84 12.03
N GLY A 95 17.43 -3.40 11.10
CA GLY A 95 17.43 -2.05 10.55
C GLY A 95 17.25 -0.97 11.63
N GLY A 96 16.35 -1.17 12.58
CA GLY A 96 16.15 -0.20 13.67
C GLY A 96 17.40 -0.01 14.54
N ARG A 97 18.18 -1.09 14.80
CA ARG A 97 19.46 -0.98 15.53
C ARG A 97 20.51 -0.25 14.70
N ILE A 98 20.61 -0.59 13.42
CA ILE A 98 21.57 0.05 12.49
C ILE A 98 21.25 1.55 12.36
N VAL A 99 19.98 1.90 12.17
CA VAL A 99 19.52 3.29 12.11
C VAL A 99 19.86 4.04 13.39
N GLY A 100 19.60 3.44 14.56
CA GLY A 100 19.91 4.02 15.85
C GLY A 100 21.42 4.31 16.06
N TRP A 101 22.29 3.53 15.40
CA TRP A 101 23.74 3.75 15.41
C TRP A 101 24.19 4.76 14.35
N LEU A 102 23.58 4.74 13.17
CA LEU A 102 23.96 5.62 12.05
C LEU A 102 23.52 7.07 12.27
N ILE A 103 22.33 7.32 12.82
CA ILE A 103 21.82 8.68 13.00
C ILE A 103 22.73 9.57 13.84
N PRO A 104 23.29 9.15 15.00
CA PRO A 104 24.25 9.96 15.74
C PRO A 104 25.50 10.30 14.93
N PHE A 105 25.99 9.36 14.12
CA PHE A 105 27.14 9.57 13.24
C PHE A 105 26.83 10.63 12.17
N PHE A 106 25.72 10.53 11.47
CA PHE A 106 25.30 11.53 10.48
C PHE A 106 24.98 12.89 11.12
N ALA A 107 24.44 12.91 12.34
CA ALA A 107 24.17 14.13 13.08
C ALA A 107 25.45 14.90 13.48
N MET A 108 26.60 14.23 13.54
CA MET A 108 27.90 14.90 13.70
C MET A 108 28.35 15.63 12.44
N LEU A 109 27.99 15.11 11.26
CA LEU A 109 28.36 15.70 9.96
C LEU A 109 27.39 16.82 9.56
N GLU A 110 26.08 16.63 9.79
CA GLU A 110 25.03 17.56 9.41
C GLU A 110 23.95 17.64 10.50
N LYS A 111 23.97 18.70 11.32
CA LYS A 111 23.10 18.84 12.50
C LYS A 111 21.67 19.28 12.16
N HIS A 112 21.48 20.02 11.07
CA HIS A 112 20.23 20.74 10.81
C HIS A 112 19.26 19.94 9.94
N HIS A 113 19.75 19.16 8.98
CA HIS A 113 18.92 18.52 7.96
C HIS A 113 18.85 16.98 8.07
N VAL A 114 19.51 16.38 9.09
CA VAL A 114 19.53 14.91 9.28
C VAL A 114 18.13 14.30 9.36
N LYS A 115 17.18 14.97 10.03
CA LYS A 115 15.78 14.50 10.14
C LYS A 115 15.06 14.41 8.80
N LEU A 116 15.51 15.13 7.77
CA LEU A 116 14.94 15.09 6.42
C LEU A 116 15.79 14.22 5.49
N LEU A 117 17.10 14.46 5.46
CA LEU A 117 17.98 13.84 4.46
C LEU A 117 18.22 12.36 4.75
N PHE A 118 18.37 11.97 6.03
CA PHE A 118 18.65 10.59 6.38
C PHE A 118 17.50 9.64 6.02
N PRO A 119 16.22 9.93 6.35
CA PRO A 119 15.09 9.10 5.92
C PRO A 119 15.00 8.94 4.40
N LEU A 120 15.19 10.03 3.65
CA LEU A 120 15.17 9.99 2.19
C LEU A 120 16.32 9.16 1.62
N ALA A 121 17.55 9.39 2.10
CA ALA A 121 18.72 8.63 1.68
C ALA A 121 18.54 7.13 1.99
N LEU A 122 18.02 6.80 3.17
CA LEU A 122 17.74 5.42 3.56
C LEU A 122 16.66 4.78 2.67
N ALA A 123 15.59 5.52 2.35
CA ALA A 123 14.55 5.04 1.47
C ALA A 123 15.08 4.72 0.07
N PHE A 124 15.89 5.61 -0.52
CA PHE A 124 16.53 5.36 -1.81
C PHE A 124 17.57 4.23 -1.76
N LEU A 125 18.35 4.15 -0.68
CA LEU A 125 19.34 3.09 -0.51
C LEU A 125 18.68 1.71 -0.43
N LEU A 126 17.62 1.57 0.39
CA LEU A 126 16.91 0.30 0.51
C LEU A 126 16.08 0.00 -0.74
N ALA A 127 15.56 1.01 -1.44
CA ALA A 127 14.93 0.83 -2.75
C ALA A 127 15.91 0.29 -3.80
N TRP A 128 17.13 0.83 -3.83
CA TRP A 128 18.21 0.32 -4.66
C TRP A 128 18.61 -1.11 -4.27
N ALA A 129 18.77 -1.37 -2.97
CA ALA A 129 19.13 -2.70 -2.47
C ALA A 129 18.04 -3.76 -2.82
N ALA A 130 16.76 -3.40 -2.71
CA ALA A 130 15.66 -4.25 -3.14
C ALA A 130 15.73 -4.54 -4.65
N SER A 131 15.97 -3.50 -5.47
CA SER A 131 16.13 -3.64 -6.91
C SER A 131 17.32 -4.51 -7.30
N ALA A 132 18.42 -4.44 -6.55
CA ALA A 132 19.63 -5.25 -6.79
C ALA A 132 19.40 -6.76 -6.58
N ILE A 133 18.37 -7.14 -5.82
CA ILE A 133 17.95 -8.53 -5.60
C ILE A 133 16.63 -8.85 -6.32
N GLU A 134 16.34 -8.13 -7.40
CA GLU A 134 15.17 -8.35 -8.29
C GLU A 134 13.82 -8.09 -7.61
N LEU A 135 13.78 -7.40 -6.48
CA LEU A 135 12.53 -6.94 -5.86
C LEU A 135 12.13 -5.55 -6.35
N ALA A 136 10.82 -5.27 -6.33
CA ALA A 136 10.33 -3.94 -6.67
C ALA A 136 10.93 -2.87 -5.72
N PRO A 137 11.45 -1.72 -6.22
CA PRO A 137 12.08 -0.68 -5.40
C PRO A 137 11.21 -0.17 -4.25
N ILE A 138 9.87 -0.18 -4.44
CA ILE A 138 8.92 0.24 -3.42
C ILE A 138 9.01 -0.62 -2.14
N VAL A 139 9.38 -1.89 -2.24
CA VAL A 139 9.57 -2.80 -1.09
C VAL A 139 10.65 -2.25 -0.17
N GLY A 140 11.78 -1.81 -0.74
CA GLY A 140 12.88 -1.22 0.02
C GLY A 140 12.53 0.13 0.63
N ALA A 141 11.89 1.01 -0.13
CA ALA A 141 11.46 2.32 0.37
C ALA A 141 10.46 2.20 1.53
N PHE A 142 9.51 1.27 1.43
CA PHE A 142 8.55 0.98 2.48
C PHE A 142 9.23 0.41 3.73
N ALA A 143 10.16 -0.54 3.57
CA ALA A 143 10.94 -1.12 4.66
C ALA A 143 11.73 -0.03 5.41
N ALA A 144 12.30 0.97 4.70
CA ALA A 144 12.93 2.12 5.32
C ALA A 144 11.96 2.88 6.23
N GLY A 145 10.73 3.13 5.75
CA GLY A 145 9.70 3.80 6.55
C GLY A 145 9.32 3.04 7.81
N LEU A 146 9.24 1.70 7.75
CA LEU A 146 8.87 0.86 8.89
C LEU A 146 9.92 0.86 10.03
N ILE A 147 11.20 0.96 9.69
CA ILE A 147 12.28 0.93 10.72
C ILE A 147 12.61 2.31 11.28
N LEU A 148 12.14 3.39 10.64
CA LEU A 148 12.34 4.74 11.12
C LEU A 148 11.29 5.09 12.18
N SER A 149 11.75 5.69 13.28
CA SER A 149 10.89 6.23 14.32
C SER A 149 11.43 7.56 14.84
N GLU A 150 10.55 8.43 15.32
CA GLU A 150 10.95 9.71 15.93
C GLU A 150 11.91 9.52 17.12
N GLU A 151 11.87 8.35 17.75
CA GLU A 151 12.75 8.01 18.87
C GLU A 151 14.24 8.02 18.51
N HIS A 152 14.57 7.60 17.28
CA HIS A 152 15.94 7.61 16.78
C HIS A 152 16.51 9.03 16.68
N PHE A 153 15.65 10.05 16.53
CA PHE A 153 16.03 11.44 16.36
C PHE A 153 15.94 12.28 17.64
N LYS A 154 15.64 11.71 18.79
CA LYS A 154 15.52 12.44 20.07
C LYS A 154 16.75 13.27 20.45
N LYS A 155 17.96 12.80 20.05
CA LYS A 155 19.24 13.47 20.29
C LYS A 155 19.64 14.46 19.20
N VAL A 156 18.89 14.53 18.10
CA VAL A 156 19.16 15.45 17.00
C VAL A 156 18.46 16.78 17.28
N SER A 157 19.22 17.87 17.21
CA SER A 157 18.69 19.23 17.46
C SER A 157 17.56 19.58 16.49
N GLY A 158 16.57 20.33 17.00
CA GLY A 158 15.43 20.84 16.21
C GLY A 158 14.07 20.37 16.75
N HIS A 159 13.10 21.30 16.79
CA HIS A 159 11.74 21.06 17.28
C HIS A 159 10.84 20.38 16.25
N ALA A 160 11.22 20.39 14.95
CA ALA A 160 10.44 19.76 13.89
C ALA A 160 10.51 18.23 13.98
N THR A 161 9.37 17.57 13.84
CA THR A 161 9.29 16.11 13.74
C THR A 161 9.69 15.65 12.33
N MET A 162 10.15 14.40 12.20
CA MET A 162 10.44 13.79 10.89
C MET A 162 9.20 13.85 9.99
N GLU A 163 8.01 13.54 10.52
CA GLU A 163 6.75 13.61 9.80
C GLU A 163 6.50 15.01 9.22
N SER A 164 6.69 16.07 10.03
CA SER A 164 6.48 17.46 9.59
C SER A 164 7.44 17.90 8.48
N LEU A 165 8.65 17.35 8.45
CA LEU A 165 9.66 17.64 7.43
C LEU A 165 9.41 16.86 6.13
N ILE A 166 8.86 15.65 6.20
CA ILE A 166 8.55 14.82 5.02
C ILE A 166 7.18 15.19 4.41
N ALA A 167 6.22 15.63 5.22
CA ALA A 167 4.87 15.98 4.76
C ALA A 167 4.82 16.97 3.57
N PRO A 168 5.68 17.99 3.44
CA PRO A 168 5.71 18.83 2.25
C PRO A 168 6.03 18.07 0.96
N LEU A 169 6.93 17.07 1.02
CA LEU A 169 7.28 16.23 -0.13
C LEU A 169 6.08 15.36 -0.52
N GLU A 170 5.42 14.74 0.45
CA GLU A 170 4.19 13.98 0.22
C GLU A 170 3.11 14.84 -0.44
N ARG A 171 2.89 16.08 0.06
CA ARG A 171 1.91 17.02 -0.50
C ARG A 171 2.18 17.41 -1.96
N ILE A 172 3.43 17.33 -2.40
CA ILE A 172 3.82 17.61 -3.79
C ILE A 172 3.72 16.31 -4.63
N PHE A 173 4.33 15.23 -4.17
CA PHE A 173 4.47 14.02 -4.98
C PHE A 173 3.18 13.21 -5.06
N ALA A 174 2.35 13.18 -4.00
CA ALA A 174 1.10 12.42 -4.04
C ALA A 174 0.12 12.94 -5.10
N PRO A 175 -0.18 14.26 -5.22
CA PRO A 175 -1.01 14.75 -6.32
C PRO A 175 -0.41 14.48 -7.71
N VAL A 176 0.91 14.63 -7.88
CA VAL A 176 1.60 14.33 -9.13
C VAL A 176 1.40 12.86 -9.50
N PHE A 177 1.57 11.94 -8.55
CA PHE A 177 1.32 10.51 -8.75
C PHE A 177 -0.13 10.25 -9.20
N PHE A 178 -1.12 10.83 -8.49
CA PHE A 178 -2.53 10.62 -8.84
C PHE A 178 -2.89 11.20 -10.22
N VAL A 179 -2.33 12.36 -10.59
CA VAL A 179 -2.51 12.95 -11.92
C VAL A 179 -1.89 12.04 -12.99
N LEU A 180 -0.65 11.56 -12.78
CA LEU A 180 0.00 10.63 -13.72
C LEU A 180 -0.79 9.33 -13.89
N MET A 181 -1.35 8.79 -12.82
CA MET A 181 -2.22 7.61 -12.90
C MET A 181 -3.52 7.93 -13.64
N GLY A 182 -4.14 9.07 -13.36
CA GLY A 182 -5.34 9.53 -14.07
C GLY A 182 -5.12 9.73 -15.57
N MET A 183 -3.97 10.28 -15.97
CA MET A 183 -3.60 10.44 -17.38
C MET A 183 -3.45 9.11 -18.15
N GLN A 184 -3.15 8.03 -17.46
CA GLN A 184 -3.07 6.70 -18.06
C GLN A 184 -4.45 6.04 -18.29
N VAL A 185 -5.50 6.63 -17.75
CA VAL A 185 -6.88 6.13 -17.90
C VAL A 185 -7.39 6.48 -19.27
N ASN A 186 -7.87 5.48 -20.00
CA ASN A 186 -8.56 5.71 -21.25
C ASN A 186 -10.04 6.03 -20.97
N LEU A 187 -10.39 7.31 -21.04
CA LEU A 187 -11.77 7.77 -20.78
C LEU A 187 -12.77 7.20 -21.79
N LEU A 188 -12.35 6.93 -23.02
CA LEU A 188 -13.22 6.34 -24.04
C LEU A 188 -13.61 4.90 -23.70
N SER A 189 -12.76 4.18 -22.93
CA SER A 189 -13.11 2.83 -22.50
C SER A 189 -14.33 2.79 -21.55
N PHE A 190 -14.71 3.91 -20.92
CA PHE A 190 -15.93 3.98 -20.12
C PHE A 190 -17.23 4.03 -20.96
N LEU A 191 -17.12 4.27 -22.26
CA LEU A 191 -18.26 4.13 -23.17
C LEU A 191 -18.49 2.66 -23.54
N ASP A 192 -17.53 1.77 -23.27
CA ASP A 192 -17.67 0.33 -23.45
C ASP A 192 -18.41 -0.30 -22.26
N PRO A 193 -19.56 -0.92 -22.47
CA PRO A 193 -20.32 -1.60 -21.41
C PRO A 193 -19.51 -2.67 -20.68
N THR A 194 -18.57 -3.33 -21.35
CA THR A 194 -17.72 -4.36 -20.76
C THR A 194 -16.79 -3.76 -19.70
N THR A 195 -16.17 -2.64 -19.99
CA THR A 195 -15.30 -1.92 -19.03
C THR A 195 -16.08 -1.42 -17.82
N LEU A 196 -17.29 -0.88 -18.02
CA LEU A 196 -18.16 -0.47 -16.92
C LEU A 196 -18.59 -1.66 -16.06
N TRP A 197 -18.93 -2.77 -16.68
CA TRP A 197 -19.28 -4.00 -15.95
C TRP A 197 -18.10 -4.49 -15.11
N LEU A 198 -16.89 -4.50 -15.67
CA LEU A 198 -15.69 -4.87 -14.93
C LEU A 198 -15.43 -3.93 -13.75
N ALA A 199 -15.58 -2.61 -13.95
CA ALA A 199 -15.40 -1.63 -12.88
C ALA A 199 -16.38 -1.84 -11.72
N LEU A 200 -17.66 -2.12 -12.04
CA LEU A 200 -18.69 -2.43 -11.04
C LEU A 200 -18.39 -3.75 -10.32
N ALA A 201 -18.03 -4.78 -11.08
CA ALA A 201 -17.71 -6.09 -10.51
C ALA A 201 -16.47 -6.04 -9.61
N PHE A 202 -15.41 -5.33 -10.00
CA PHE A 202 -14.22 -5.13 -9.18
C PHE A 202 -14.54 -4.31 -7.93
N SER A 203 -15.34 -3.24 -8.05
CA SER A 203 -15.79 -2.45 -6.91
C SER A 203 -16.59 -3.27 -5.92
N PHE A 204 -17.54 -4.06 -6.42
CA PHE A 204 -18.34 -4.96 -5.59
C PHE A 204 -17.48 -6.02 -4.88
N ALA A 205 -16.59 -6.69 -5.63
CA ALA A 205 -15.68 -7.69 -5.07
C ALA A 205 -14.73 -7.09 -4.00
N ALA A 206 -14.20 -5.88 -4.26
CA ALA A 206 -13.34 -5.17 -3.32
C ALA A 206 -14.08 -4.83 -2.02
N ILE A 207 -15.33 -4.34 -2.11
CA ILE A 207 -16.14 -3.98 -0.96
C ILE A 207 -16.53 -5.23 -0.16
N VAL A 208 -17.12 -6.23 -0.81
CA VAL A 208 -17.58 -7.44 -0.14
C VAL A 208 -16.41 -8.22 0.48
N GLY A 209 -15.32 -8.39 -0.27
CA GLY A 209 -14.12 -9.08 0.22
C GLY A 209 -13.53 -8.46 1.49
N LYS A 210 -13.55 -7.12 1.57
CA LYS A 210 -13.03 -6.43 2.78
C LYS A 210 -14.04 -6.33 3.91
N LEU A 211 -15.33 -6.30 3.63
CA LEU A 211 -16.34 -6.42 4.70
C LEU A 211 -16.19 -7.73 5.48
N VAL A 212 -15.84 -8.81 4.81
CA VAL A 212 -15.57 -10.12 5.44
C VAL A 212 -14.39 -10.05 6.42
N CYS A 213 -13.40 -9.16 6.21
CA CYS A 213 -12.28 -8.97 7.13
C CYS A 213 -12.72 -8.53 8.55
N GLY A 214 -13.91 -7.98 8.69
CA GLY A 214 -14.48 -7.65 10.02
C GLY A 214 -14.98 -8.86 10.82
N LEU A 215 -15.22 -10.01 10.19
CA LEU A 215 -15.81 -11.18 10.85
C LEU A 215 -14.91 -11.79 11.95
N PRO A 216 -13.57 -11.90 11.76
CA PRO A 216 -12.68 -12.44 12.79
C PRO A 216 -12.52 -11.53 14.01
N ALA A 217 -12.85 -10.24 13.86
CA ALA A 217 -12.80 -9.32 15.00
C ALA A 217 -13.81 -9.79 16.07
N GLY A 218 -13.31 -10.04 17.28
CA GLY A 218 -14.10 -10.62 18.37
C GLY A 218 -15.43 -9.89 18.64
N ARG A 219 -16.33 -10.51 19.38
CA ARG A 219 -17.67 -9.95 19.70
C ARG A 219 -17.64 -8.60 20.42
N SER A 220 -16.50 -8.25 21.03
CA SER A 220 -16.28 -6.98 21.74
C SER A 220 -15.88 -5.82 20.82
N SER A 221 -15.76 -6.03 19.52
CA SER A 221 -15.40 -5.00 18.54
C SER A 221 -16.51 -4.86 17.50
N ASP A 222 -16.65 -3.65 16.94
CA ASP A 222 -17.61 -3.41 15.87
C ASP A 222 -17.08 -3.95 14.53
N ARG A 223 -17.56 -5.15 14.18
CA ARG A 223 -17.16 -5.85 12.96
C ARG A 223 -17.44 -5.06 11.69
N TRP A 224 -18.56 -4.30 11.68
CA TRP A 224 -18.94 -3.49 10.54
C TRP A 224 -17.97 -2.33 10.33
N SER A 225 -17.66 -1.60 11.41
CA SER A 225 -16.68 -0.51 11.33
C SER A 225 -15.29 -1.02 10.91
N ILE A 226 -14.88 -2.21 11.38
CA ILE A 226 -13.61 -2.82 10.97
C ILE A 226 -13.64 -3.18 9.49
N GLY A 227 -14.68 -3.90 9.02
CA GLY A 227 -14.81 -4.23 7.61
C GLY A 227 -14.86 -3.00 6.71
N LEU A 228 -15.66 -1.99 7.05
CA LEU A 228 -15.79 -0.74 6.33
C LEU A 228 -14.45 0.04 6.30
N GLY A 229 -13.70 0.03 7.40
CA GLY A 229 -12.39 0.68 7.49
C GLY A 229 -11.31 0.01 6.65
N MET A 230 -11.49 -1.25 6.26
CA MET A 230 -10.56 -1.99 5.40
C MET A 230 -10.90 -1.91 3.90
N ILE A 231 -12.03 -1.27 3.51
CA ILE A 231 -12.46 -1.16 2.11
C ILE A 231 -11.52 -0.33 1.23
N PRO A 232 -10.93 0.81 1.66
CA PRO A 232 -10.27 1.73 0.74
C PRO A 232 -9.15 1.06 -0.06
N ARG A 233 -9.15 1.33 -1.36
CA ARG A 233 -8.10 0.98 -2.30
C ARG A 233 -7.51 2.28 -2.79
N GLY A 234 -6.42 2.72 -2.28
CA GLY A 234 -5.81 3.98 -2.68
C GLY A 234 -4.61 3.76 -3.60
N GLU A 235 -3.53 4.43 -3.21
CA GLU A 235 -2.26 4.45 -3.92
C GLU A 235 -1.66 3.05 -4.15
N VAL A 236 -1.75 2.16 -3.17
CA VAL A 236 -1.16 0.81 -3.27
C VAL A 236 -1.81 0.01 -4.40
N GLY A 237 -3.15 0.02 -4.48
CA GLY A 237 -3.88 -0.63 -5.58
C GLY A 237 -3.51 -0.06 -6.95
N LEU A 238 -3.33 1.28 -7.05
CA LEU A 238 -2.91 1.92 -8.30
C LEU A 238 -1.46 1.56 -8.69
N ILE A 239 -0.56 1.41 -7.70
CA ILE A 239 0.81 0.97 -7.95
C ILE A 239 0.81 -0.43 -8.56
N PHE A 240 0.08 -1.38 -7.98
CA PHE A 240 -0.05 -2.73 -8.54
C PHE A 240 -0.62 -2.69 -9.97
N ALA A 241 -1.72 -1.96 -10.18
CA ALA A 241 -2.32 -1.82 -11.50
C ALA A 241 -1.35 -1.21 -12.53
N SER A 242 -0.58 -0.19 -12.12
CA SER A 242 0.39 0.50 -12.98
C SER A 242 1.57 -0.41 -13.35
N ILE A 243 2.10 -1.17 -12.39
CA ILE A 243 3.16 -2.15 -12.64
C ILE A 243 2.65 -3.22 -13.61
N GLY A 244 1.45 -3.78 -13.37
CA GLY A 244 0.85 -4.77 -14.26
C GLY A 244 0.62 -4.25 -15.68
N LYS A 245 0.24 -2.97 -15.82
CA LYS A 245 0.11 -2.29 -17.11
C LYS A 245 1.48 -2.11 -17.79
N GLY A 246 2.50 -1.68 -17.03
CA GLY A 246 3.86 -1.50 -17.52
C GLY A 246 4.51 -2.80 -18.01
N LEU A 247 4.17 -3.93 -17.39
CA LEU A 247 4.60 -5.27 -17.81
C LEU A 247 3.75 -5.86 -18.96
N GLY A 248 2.74 -5.12 -19.44
CA GLY A 248 1.85 -5.60 -20.51
C GLY A 248 0.86 -6.69 -20.07
N VAL A 249 0.79 -7.02 -18.78
CA VAL A 249 -0.11 -8.04 -18.21
C VAL A 249 -1.53 -7.49 -18.10
N VAL A 250 -1.68 -6.22 -17.69
CA VAL A 250 -2.97 -5.57 -17.51
C VAL A 250 -3.28 -4.69 -18.71
N SER A 251 -4.39 -4.95 -19.40
CA SER A 251 -4.84 -4.15 -20.54
C SER A 251 -5.29 -2.74 -20.11
N GLY A 252 -5.36 -1.80 -21.05
CA GLY A 252 -5.82 -0.43 -20.77
C GLY A 252 -7.25 -0.35 -20.23
N SER A 253 -8.17 -1.20 -20.70
CA SER A 253 -9.55 -1.29 -20.23
C SER A 253 -9.62 -1.83 -18.79
N VAL A 254 -8.89 -2.88 -18.49
CA VAL A 254 -8.80 -3.44 -17.13
C VAL A 254 -8.15 -2.43 -16.18
N PHE A 255 -7.10 -1.74 -16.60
CA PHE A 255 -6.50 -0.66 -15.79
C PHE A 255 -7.51 0.45 -15.49
N SER A 256 -8.26 0.90 -16.51
CA SER A 256 -9.32 1.91 -16.32
C SER A 256 -10.39 1.45 -15.34
N ALA A 257 -10.82 0.19 -15.44
CA ALA A 257 -11.78 -0.41 -14.50
C ALA A 257 -11.24 -0.45 -13.06
N LEU A 258 -9.95 -0.78 -12.87
CA LEU A 258 -9.29 -0.76 -11.55
C LEU A 258 -9.21 0.65 -10.97
N VAL A 259 -8.91 1.67 -11.79
CA VAL A 259 -8.90 3.07 -11.32
C VAL A 259 -10.28 3.49 -10.83
N VAL A 260 -11.35 3.13 -11.55
CA VAL A 260 -12.73 3.41 -11.08
C VAL A 260 -13.01 2.69 -9.76
N MET A 261 -12.63 1.44 -9.63
CA MET A 261 -12.76 0.69 -8.38
C MET A 261 -12.06 1.40 -7.22
N VAL A 262 -10.84 1.91 -7.43
CA VAL A 262 -10.09 2.69 -6.43
C VAL A 262 -10.87 3.96 -6.05
N ILE A 263 -11.36 4.73 -7.02
CA ILE A 263 -12.15 5.94 -6.78
C ILE A 263 -13.41 5.62 -5.97
N VAL A 264 -14.18 4.62 -6.40
CA VAL A 264 -15.43 4.22 -5.74
C VAL A 264 -15.19 3.80 -4.29
N THR A 265 -14.22 2.92 -4.05
CA THR A 265 -13.90 2.44 -2.70
C THR A 265 -13.36 3.55 -1.79
N THR A 266 -12.57 4.47 -2.34
CA THR A 266 -12.03 5.64 -1.64
C THR A 266 -13.13 6.62 -1.22
N LEU A 267 -14.12 6.89 -2.10
CA LEU A 267 -15.21 7.81 -1.82
C LEU A 267 -16.28 7.21 -0.88
N ILE A 268 -16.57 5.93 -1.01
CA ILE A 268 -17.58 5.26 -0.18
C ILE A 268 -17.12 5.13 1.27
N THR A 269 -15.84 4.88 1.51
CA THR A 269 -15.32 4.56 2.85
C THR A 269 -15.54 5.66 3.89
N PRO A 270 -15.19 6.95 3.67
CA PRO A 270 -15.41 7.97 4.68
C PRO A 270 -16.88 8.10 5.07
N ILE A 271 -17.79 7.96 4.12
CA ILE A 271 -19.23 8.09 4.33
C ILE A 271 -19.75 6.92 5.14
N SER A 272 -19.47 5.69 4.69
CA SER A 272 -19.96 4.46 5.32
C SER A 272 -19.34 4.23 6.71
N LEU A 273 -18.05 4.50 6.87
CA LEU A 273 -17.35 4.37 8.14
C LEU A 273 -17.88 5.39 9.16
N LYS A 274 -18.04 6.65 8.75
CA LYS A 274 -18.65 7.70 9.57
C LYS A 274 -20.03 7.27 10.07
N TRP A 275 -20.87 6.82 9.17
CA TRP A 275 -22.21 6.34 9.51
C TRP A 275 -22.21 5.15 10.49
N SER A 276 -21.30 4.18 10.30
CA SER A 276 -21.16 3.04 11.21
C SER A 276 -20.72 3.49 12.61
N LEU A 277 -19.73 4.40 12.70
CA LEU A 277 -19.21 4.91 13.97
C LEU A 277 -20.21 5.80 14.74
N PHE A 278 -21.14 6.48 14.05
CA PHE A 278 -22.20 7.26 14.70
C PHE A 278 -23.38 6.43 15.17
N ARG A 279 -23.60 5.22 14.64
CA ARG A 279 -24.68 4.33 15.06
C ARG A 279 -24.48 3.75 16.49
N ARG A 280 -23.28 3.79 17.00
CA ARG A 280 -22.96 3.34 18.36
C ARG A 280 -22.27 4.48 19.10
N PRO A 281 -22.99 5.10 20.04
CA PRO A 281 -22.44 6.13 20.91
C PRO A 281 -21.32 5.58 21.83
#